data_2e3ac34973d2274c5b2fded5fa0c615c
#
_entry.id   2e3ac34973d2274c5b2fded5fa0c615c
#
_cell.length_a   1.000
_cell.length_b   1.000
_cell.length_c   1.000
_cell.angle_alpha   90.00
_cell.angle_beta   90.00
_cell.angle_gamma   90.00
#
_symmetry.space_group_name_H-M   'P 1'
#
loop_
_entity.id
_entity.type
_entity.pdbx_description
1 polymer ?
#
loop_
_entity_poly.entity_id
_entity_poly.type
_entity_poly.pdbx_seq_one_letter_code
_entity_poly.pdbx_strand_id
1 'polypeptide(L)'
;MKKGLPMKRYVVRRLLMAIPLLLAISFVCFCFINLIPSNPAEVALRVQQTPVITEEIIAAMEEQLGLNKPFFVRYFDWVLGCLHGDFGISYVNPKRTVAGELLRCLPATLQLAGTSFVIVAVLSIPIGFLCAVYKDGWFDKIMRGLVFVTTAMPAYWVGLLLMWGIGVKLNWLPTNGNGTWRHLILPSFTVA
;
A
#
# COMPACT_ATOMS: atom_id res chain seq x y z
N MET A 1 0.46 -0.88 42.36
CA MET A 1 0.39 0.14 41.31
C MET A 1 1.69 0.11 40.48
N LYS A 2 1.66 -0.40 39.26
CA LYS A 2 2.84 -0.35 38.35
C LYS A 2 3.06 1.10 37.93
N LYS A 3 4.16 1.74 38.41
CA LYS A 3 4.59 3.06 37.95
C LYS A 3 4.70 3.02 36.41
N GLY A 4 3.82 3.75 35.72
CA GLY A 4 3.87 3.88 34.29
C GLY A 4 5.26 4.38 33.86
N LEU A 5 5.88 3.70 32.92
CA LEU A 5 7.16 4.13 32.34
C LEU A 5 7.00 5.56 31.82
N PRO A 6 7.95 6.47 32.08
CA PRO A 6 7.88 7.84 31.54
C PRO A 6 7.72 7.77 30.02
N MET A 7 6.83 8.59 29.46
CA MET A 7 6.42 8.55 28.04
C MET A 7 7.61 8.43 27.07
N LYS A 8 8.69 9.14 27.34
CA LYS A 8 9.94 9.07 26.56
C LYS A 8 10.52 7.65 26.53
N ARG A 9 10.59 6.96 27.67
CA ARG A 9 11.14 5.60 27.75
C ARG A 9 10.24 4.59 27.04
N TYR A 10 8.92 4.79 27.08
CA TYR A 10 7.97 3.96 26.35
C TYR A 10 8.16 4.12 24.83
N VAL A 11 8.24 5.36 24.32
CA VAL A 11 8.45 5.64 22.89
C VAL A 11 9.79 5.07 22.41
N VAL A 12 10.88 5.34 23.13
CA VAL A 12 12.21 4.81 22.77
C VAL A 12 12.19 3.28 22.73
N ARG A 13 11.59 2.63 23.74
CA ARG A 13 11.49 1.16 23.74
C ARG A 13 10.69 0.63 22.55
N ARG A 14 9.59 1.31 22.14
CA ARG A 14 8.81 0.92 20.95
C ARG A 14 9.61 1.08 19.67
N LEU A 15 10.33 2.18 19.52
CA LEU A 15 11.19 2.40 18.36
C LEU A 15 12.30 1.35 18.27
N LEU A 16 12.97 1.04 19.40
CA LEU A 16 13.99 0.01 19.44
C LEU A 16 13.44 -1.40 19.11
N MET A 17 12.20 -1.71 19.53
CA MET A 17 11.55 -2.97 19.18
C MET A 17 11.06 -3.00 17.72
N ALA A 18 10.82 -1.86 17.11
CA ALA A 18 10.43 -1.79 15.70
C ALA A 18 11.58 -2.18 14.75
N ILE A 19 12.84 -1.89 15.13
CA ILE A 19 14.01 -2.22 14.30
C ILE A 19 14.12 -3.73 14.01
N PRO A 20 14.22 -4.62 15.02
CA PRO A 20 14.31 -6.06 14.75
C PRO A 20 13.06 -6.60 14.04
N LEU A 21 11.88 -6.04 14.32
CA LEU A 21 10.65 -6.42 13.64
C LEU A 21 10.70 -6.05 12.14
N LEU A 22 11.16 -4.85 11.80
CA LEU A 22 11.33 -4.42 10.41
C LEU A 22 12.36 -5.29 9.69
N LEU A 23 13.49 -5.61 10.34
CA LEU A 23 14.50 -6.51 9.77
C LEU A 23 13.93 -7.91 9.56
N ALA A 24 13.16 -8.45 10.50
CA ALA A 24 12.54 -9.76 10.36
C ALA A 24 11.53 -9.78 9.21
N ILE A 25 10.64 -8.78 9.12
CA ILE A 25 9.66 -8.67 8.03
C ILE A 25 10.36 -8.50 6.69
N SER A 26 11.35 -7.62 6.58
CA SER A 26 12.08 -7.41 5.33
C SER A 26 12.83 -8.66 4.89
N PHE A 27 13.42 -9.41 5.82
CA PHE A 27 14.07 -10.67 5.52
C PHE A 27 13.07 -11.72 5.00
N VAL A 28 11.93 -11.87 5.66
CA VAL A 28 10.86 -12.78 5.22
C VAL A 28 10.36 -12.40 3.82
N CYS A 29 10.11 -11.10 3.56
CA CYS A 29 9.74 -10.63 2.23
C CYS A 29 10.83 -10.92 1.19
N PHE A 30 12.10 -10.71 1.54
CA PHE A 30 13.24 -11.02 0.68
C PHE A 30 13.30 -12.51 0.36
N CYS A 31 13.06 -13.39 1.34
CA CYS A 31 12.97 -14.84 1.12
C CYS A 31 11.84 -15.17 0.14
N PHE A 32 10.64 -14.63 0.35
CA PHE A 32 9.50 -14.90 -0.54
C PHE A 32 9.76 -14.47 -1.98
N ILE A 33 10.35 -13.30 -2.20
CA ILE A 33 10.69 -12.83 -3.55
C ILE A 33 11.67 -13.78 -4.23
N ASN A 34 12.65 -14.31 -3.48
CA ASN A 34 13.65 -15.26 -4.03
C ASN A 34 13.11 -16.70 -4.19
N LEU A 35 11.96 -17.03 -3.61
CA LEU A 35 11.25 -18.30 -3.80
C LEU A 35 10.37 -18.31 -5.05
N ILE A 36 10.10 -17.17 -5.67
CA ILE A 36 9.33 -17.10 -6.92
C ILE A 36 10.11 -17.82 -8.02
N PRO A 37 9.50 -18.82 -8.70
CA PRO A 37 10.19 -19.61 -9.71
C PRO A 37 10.30 -18.85 -11.05
N SER A 38 10.77 -17.62 -11.02
CA SER A 38 11.05 -16.82 -12.20
C SER A 38 12.39 -16.10 -12.02
N ASN A 39 13.17 -16.05 -13.08
CA ASN A 39 14.42 -15.31 -13.07
C ASN A 39 14.12 -13.81 -13.23
N PRO A 40 14.45 -12.95 -12.23
CA PRO A 40 14.21 -11.52 -12.33
C PRO A 40 14.90 -10.87 -13.53
N ALA A 41 16.07 -11.37 -13.92
CA ALA A 41 16.79 -10.89 -15.09
C ALA A 41 16.03 -11.17 -16.40
N GLU A 42 15.46 -12.35 -16.53
CA GLU A 42 14.64 -12.70 -17.68
C GLU A 42 13.36 -11.86 -17.73
N VAL A 43 12.70 -11.66 -16.59
CA VAL A 43 11.51 -10.77 -16.50
C VAL A 43 11.86 -9.34 -16.93
N ALA A 44 12.98 -8.81 -16.46
CA ALA A 44 13.44 -7.47 -16.83
C ALA A 44 13.70 -7.34 -18.34
N LEU A 45 14.33 -8.34 -18.96
CA LEU A 45 14.59 -8.38 -20.40
C LEU A 45 13.30 -8.46 -21.22
N ARG A 46 12.33 -9.26 -20.78
CA ARG A 46 11.00 -9.34 -21.42
C ARG A 46 10.25 -8.01 -21.36
N VAL A 47 10.28 -7.32 -20.22
CA VAL A 47 9.64 -5.99 -20.06
C VAL A 47 10.33 -4.95 -20.94
N GLN A 48 11.66 -5.07 -21.15
CA GLN A 48 12.40 -4.20 -22.06
C GLN A 48 12.17 -4.53 -23.53
N GLN A 49 11.37 -5.57 -23.82
CA GLN A 49 11.09 -6.02 -25.19
C GLN A 49 12.37 -6.41 -25.96
N THR A 50 13.33 -7.02 -25.26
CA THR A 50 14.57 -7.51 -25.87
C THR A 50 14.22 -8.56 -26.93
N PRO A 51 14.64 -8.39 -28.22
CA PRO A 51 14.15 -9.23 -29.32
C PRO A 51 14.61 -10.70 -29.20
N VAL A 52 15.80 -10.92 -28.69
CA VAL A 52 16.37 -12.25 -28.48
C VAL A 52 16.94 -12.33 -27.07
N ILE A 53 16.50 -13.28 -26.28
CA ILE A 53 16.98 -13.53 -24.93
C ILE A 53 17.86 -14.75 -24.98
N THR A 54 19.18 -14.55 -24.94
CA THR A 54 20.19 -15.61 -24.85
C THR A 54 20.69 -15.75 -23.42
N GLU A 55 21.31 -16.88 -23.09
CA GLU A 55 21.91 -17.10 -21.77
C GLU A 55 22.97 -16.05 -21.41
N GLU A 56 23.73 -15.57 -22.40
CA GLU A 56 24.73 -14.51 -22.21
C GLU A 56 24.07 -13.17 -21.80
N ILE A 57 22.95 -12.84 -22.41
CA ILE A 57 22.20 -11.60 -22.10
C ILE A 57 21.54 -11.72 -20.71
N ILE A 58 21.05 -12.91 -20.35
CA ILE A 58 20.53 -13.17 -19.01
C ILE A 58 21.64 -12.99 -17.97
N ALA A 59 22.82 -13.62 -18.19
CA ALA A 59 23.95 -13.51 -17.27
C ALA A 59 24.43 -12.07 -17.08
N ALA A 60 24.50 -11.28 -18.16
CA ALA A 60 24.84 -9.87 -18.09
C ALA A 60 23.80 -9.06 -17.28
N MET A 61 22.51 -9.38 -17.44
CA MET A 61 21.44 -8.74 -16.67
C MET A 61 21.48 -9.16 -15.20
N GLU A 62 21.78 -10.42 -14.89
CA GLU A 62 21.97 -10.91 -13.53
C GLU A 62 23.13 -10.19 -12.82
N GLU A 63 24.22 -9.94 -13.53
CA GLU A 63 25.34 -9.16 -13.01
C GLU A 63 24.92 -7.71 -12.74
N GLN A 64 24.22 -7.08 -13.70
CA GLN A 64 23.71 -5.71 -13.55
C GLN A 64 22.75 -5.59 -12.35
N LEU A 65 21.92 -6.59 -12.11
CA LEU A 65 20.98 -6.63 -10.99
C LEU A 65 21.63 -7.13 -9.68
N GLY A 66 22.91 -7.57 -9.73
CA GLY A 66 23.64 -8.10 -8.58
C GLY A 66 23.10 -9.44 -8.07
N LEU A 67 22.46 -10.23 -8.95
CA LEU A 67 21.81 -11.51 -8.58
C LEU A 67 22.81 -12.65 -8.40
N ASN A 68 24.03 -12.55 -8.94
CA ASN A 68 25.12 -13.54 -8.84
C ASN A 68 25.75 -13.60 -7.43
N LYS A 69 25.47 -12.61 -6.57
CA LYS A 69 26.00 -12.63 -5.20
C LYS A 69 25.25 -13.66 -4.33
N PRO A 70 25.92 -14.24 -3.31
CA PRO A 70 25.28 -15.12 -2.35
C PRO A 70 24.05 -14.47 -1.71
N PHE A 71 23.01 -15.26 -1.43
CA PHE A 71 21.72 -14.81 -0.91
C PHE A 71 21.82 -13.83 0.28
N PHE A 72 22.59 -14.19 1.30
CA PHE A 72 22.76 -13.35 2.48
C PHE A 72 23.49 -12.04 2.17
N VAL A 73 24.49 -12.09 1.29
CA VAL A 73 25.23 -10.89 0.87
C VAL A 73 24.28 -9.90 0.18
N ARG A 74 23.44 -10.39 -0.73
CA ARG A 74 22.41 -9.55 -1.39
C ARG A 74 21.46 -8.88 -0.39
N TYR A 75 21.02 -9.64 0.62
CA TYR A 75 20.14 -9.08 1.65
C TYR A 75 20.83 -7.97 2.46
N PHE A 76 22.04 -8.23 2.95
CA PHE A 76 22.77 -7.25 3.74
C PHE A 76 23.19 -6.02 2.92
N ASP A 77 23.65 -6.19 1.68
CA ASP A 77 23.95 -5.09 0.77
C ASP A 77 22.71 -4.20 0.56
N TRP A 78 21.55 -4.82 0.34
CA TRP A 78 20.28 -4.11 0.20
C TRP A 78 19.87 -3.35 1.48
N VAL A 79 19.97 -3.97 2.64
CA VAL A 79 19.67 -3.31 3.92
C VAL A 79 20.59 -2.11 4.16
N LEU A 80 21.88 -2.27 3.88
CA LEU A 80 22.85 -1.17 3.98
C LEU A 80 22.53 -0.05 2.99
N GLY A 81 22.17 -0.38 1.75
CA GLY A 81 21.69 0.59 0.76
C GLY A 81 20.48 1.37 1.27
N CYS A 82 19.48 0.69 1.82
CA CYS A 82 18.29 1.31 2.39
C CYS A 82 18.61 2.34 3.49
N LEU A 83 19.61 2.07 4.34
CA LEU A 83 20.06 3.01 5.37
C LEU A 83 20.67 4.29 4.78
N HIS A 84 21.17 4.25 3.54
CA HIS A 84 21.67 5.40 2.79
C HIS A 84 20.63 6.01 1.84
N GLY A 85 19.38 5.50 1.86
CA GLY A 85 18.30 5.97 0.97
C GLY A 85 18.29 5.33 -0.42
N ASP A 86 19.17 4.36 -0.66
CA ASP A 86 19.17 3.57 -1.88
C ASP A 86 18.35 2.29 -1.68
N PHE A 87 17.13 2.27 -2.23
CA PHE A 87 16.23 1.11 -2.21
C PHE A 87 16.46 0.16 -3.40
N GLY A 88 17.47 0.45 -4.21
CA GLY A 88 17.79 -0.33 -5.39
C GLY A 88 16.96 0.06 -6.63
N ILE A 89 17.10 -0.77 -7.65
CA ILE A 89 16.38 -0.63 -8.92
C ILE A 89 15.24 -1.65 -9.03
N SER A 90 14.24 -1.32 -9.82
CA SER A 90 13.10 -2.20 -10.07
C SER A 90 13.53 -3.39 -10.93
N TYR A 91 13.27 -4.62 -10.48
CA TYR A 91 13.52 -5.81 -11.29
C TYR A 91 12.62 -5.89 -12.53
N VAL A 92 11.44 -5.28 -12.48
CA VAL A 92 10.53 -5.21 -13.64
C VAL A 92 11.01 -4.18 -14.65
N ASN A 93 11.54 -3.04 -14.19
CA ASN A 93 12.08 -2.01 -15.07
C ASN A 93 13.38 -1.41 -14.49
N PRO A 94 14.56 -1.95 -14.86
CA PRO A 94 15.84 -1.51 -14.32
C PRO A 94 16.21 -0.04 -14.61
N LYS A 95 15.48 0.64 -15.50
CA LYS A 95 15.64 2.08 -15.75
C LYS A 95 15.01 2.94 -14.65
N ARG A 96 14.26 2.33 -13.70
CA ARG A 96 13.57 3.03 -12.62
C ARG A 96 14.13 2.62 -11.27
N THR A 97 14.43 3.62 -10.44
CA THR A 97 14.78 3.38 -9.04
C THR A 97 13.52 3.16 -8.22
N VAL A 98 13.61 2.29 -7.22
CA VAL A 98 12.49 2.03 -6.30
C VAL A 98 12.10 3.31 -5.55
N ALA A 99 13.10 4.11 -5.10
CA ALA A 99 12.85 5.40 -4.47
C ALA A 99 12.06 6.36 -5.37
N GLY A 100 12.43 6.44 -6.66
CA GLY A 100 11.72 7.28 -7.64
C GLY A 100 10.26 6.87 -7.84
N GLU A 101 9.98 5.56 -7.93
CA GLU A 101 8.61 5.05 -8.03
C GLU A 101 7.80 5.31 -6.76
N LEU A 102 8.40 5.13 -5.59
CA LEU A 102 7.74 5.45 -4.31
C LEU A 102 7.36 6.92 -4.25
N LEU A 103 8.30 7.84 -4.54
CA LEU A 103 8.04 9.28 -4.55
C LEU A 103 6.99 9.67 -5.58
N ARG A 104 6.93 9.00 -6.72
CA ARG A 104 5.93 9.24 -7.75
C ARG A 104 4.52 8.82 -7.33
N CYS A 105 4.39 7.68 -6.63
CA CYS A 105 3.10 7.14 -6.21
C CYS A 105 2.61 7.72 -4.87
N LEU A 106 3.52 8.14 -4.00
CA LEU A 106 3.22 8.63 -2.66
C LEU A 106 2.19 9.78 -2.63
N PRO A 107 2.27 10.82 -3.50
CA PRO A 107 1.29 11.91 -3.49
C PRO A 107 -0.14 11.43 -3.72
N ALA A 108 -0.35 10.51 -4.67
CA ALA A 108 -1.67 9.96 -4.95
C ALA A 108 -2.22 9.15 -3.75
N THR A 109 -1.35 8.36 -3.11
CA THR A 109 -1.70 7.61 -1.91
C THR A 109 -2.06 8.53 -0.74
N LEU A 110 -1.29 9.60 -0.52
CA LEU A 110 -1.56 10.57 0.53
C LEU A 110 -2.84 11.38 0.27
N GLN A 111 -3.10 11.74 -0.99
CA GLN A 111 -4.36 12.39 -1.38
C GLN A 111 -5.55 11.48 -1.10
N LEU A 112 -5.48 10.22 -1.50
CA LEU A 112 -6.55 9.25 -1.25
C LEU A 112 -6.76 9.03 0.25
N ALA A 113 -5.70 8.81 1.01
CA ALA A 113 -5.78 8.62 2.46
C ALA A 113 -6.33 9.85 3.17
N GLY A 114 -5.87 11.05 2.80
CA GLY A 114 -6.33 12.31 3.38
C GLY A 114 -7.81 12.58 3.07
N THR A 115 -8.23 12.39 1.82
CA THR A 115 -9.64 12.58 1.44
C THR A 115 -10.56 11.55 2.11
N SER A 116 -10.15 10.27 2.18
CA SER A 116 -10.90 9.23 2.90
C SER A 116 -11.02 9.57 4.38
N PHE A 117 -9.92 10.00 5.02
CA PHE A 117 -9.93 10.41 6.43
C PHE A 117 -10.91 11.56 6.69
N VAL A 118 -10.93 12.60 5.82
CA VAL A 118 -11.87 13.71 5.93
C VAL A 118 -13.31 13.22 5.80
N ILE A 119 -13.60 12.35 4.81
CA ILE A 119 -14.94 11.78 4.63
C ILE A 119 -15.36 10.99 5.88
N VAL A 120 -14.50 10.12 6.40
CA VAL A 120 -14.75 9.37 7.64
C VAL A 120 -15.07 10.33 8.78
N ALA A 121 -14.23 11.35 9.03
CA ALA A 121 -14.42 12.28 10.13
C ALA A 121 -15.73 13.08 9.99
N VAL A 122 -16.02 13.60 8.79
CA VAL A 122 -17.22 14.41 8.52
C VAL A 122 -18.51 13.60 8.64
N LEU A 123 -18.48 12.31 8.27
CA LEU A 123 -19.68 11.47 8.36
C LEU A 123 -19.79 10.77 9.71
N SER A 124 -18.73 10.14 10.21
CA SER A 124 -18.81 9.31 11.42
C SER A 124 -19.05 10.12 12.69
N ILE A 125 -18.47 11.33 12.81
CA ILE A 125 -18.64 12.13 14.03
C ILE A 125 -20.09 12.58 14.20
N PRO A 126 -20.76 13.22 13.22
CA PRO A 126 -22.16 13.60 13.37
C PRO A 126 -23.11 12.39 13.51
N ILE A 127 -22.89 11.34 12.71
CA ILE A 127 -23.69 10.13 12.77
C ILE A 127 -23.55 9.46 14.14
N GLY A 128 -22.31 9.30 14.63
CA GLY A 128 -22.04 8.74 15.95
C GLY A 128 -22.66 9.56 17.09
N PHE A 129 -22.58 10.90 16.99
CA PHE A 129 -23.23 11.79 17.94
C PHE A 129 -24.77 11.63 17.95
N LEU A 130 -25.39 11.60 16.76
CA LEU A 130 -26.82 11.39 16.63
C LEU A 130 -27.25 10.00 17.16
N CYS A 131 -26.48 8.96 16.89
CA CYS A 131 -26.74 7.63 17.45
C CYS A 131 -26.65 7.63 18.99
N ALA A 132 -25.73 8.39 19.57
CA ALA A 132 -25.61 8.51 21.02
C ALA A 132 -26.78 9.29 21.63
N VAL A 133 -27.24 10.38 20.99
CA VAL A 133 -28.39 11.19 21.44
C VAL A 133 -29.70 10.39 21.33
N TYR A 134 -29.91 9.72 20.21
CA TYR A 134 -31.12 8.92 19.94
C TYR A 134 -30.91 7.44 20.16
N LYS A 135 -30.14 7.10 21.22
CA LYS A 135 -29.80 5.73 21.58
C LYS A 135 -31.05 4.84 21.61
N ASP A 136 -30.92 3.64 21.02
CA ASP A 136 -31.97 2.62 20.88
C ASP A 136 -33.21 3.07 20.08
N GLY A 137 -33.18 4.28 19.51
CA GLY A 137 -34.18 4.76 18.56
C GLY A 137 -34.08 4.11 17.18
N TRP A 138 -35.01 4.43 16.30
CA TRP A 138 -35.03 3.89 14.93
C TRP A 138 -33.80 4.28 14.13
N PHE A 139 -33.30 5.51 14.31
CA PHE A 139 -32.10 6.01 13.65
C PHE A 139 -30.87 5.19 14.03
N ASP A 140 -30.66 4.99 15.33
CA ASP A 140 -29.54 4.21 15.84
C ASP A 140 -29.60 2.75 15.34
N LYS A 141 -30.80 2.14 15.33
CA LYS A 141 -30.99 0.77 14.81
C LYS A 141 -30.66 0.66 13.32
N ILE A 142 -31.08 1.65 12.49
CA ILE A 142 -30.76 1.67 11.06
C ILE A 142 -29.26 1.83 10.85
N MET A 143 -28.60 2.77 11.55
CA MET A 143 -27.17 2.98 11.43
C MET A 143 -26.36 1.75 11.85
N ARG A 144 -26.72 1.08 12.93
CA ARG A 144 -26.11 -0.21 13.34
C ARG A 144 -26.30 -1.28 12.28
N GLY A 145 -27.49 -1.37 11.69
CA GLY A 145 -27.76 -2.29 10.59
C GLY A 145 -26.89 -2.01 9.35
N LEU A 146 -26.77 -0.73 8.97
CA LEU A 146 -25.90 -0.30 7.87
C LEU A 146 -24.44 -0.65 8.13
N VAL A 147 -23.93 -0.32 9.33
CA VAL A 147 -22.55 -0.66 9.71
C VAL A 147 -22.33 -2.18 9.66
N PHE A 148 -23.29 -2.96 10.16
CA PHE A 148 -23.20 -4.42 10.11
C PHE A 148 -23.13 -4.94 8.67
N VAL A 149 -23.97 -4.42 7.77
CA VAL A 149 -23.97 -4.82 6.36
C VAL A 149 -22.68 -4.39 5.67
N THR A 150 -22.24 -3.14 5.85
CA THR A 150 -21.03 -2.64 5.18
C THR A 150 -19.76 -3.32 5.68
N THR A 151 -19.66 -3.65 6.97
CA THR A 151 -18.50 -4.39 7.50
C THR A 151 -18.48 -5.86 7.06
N ALA A 152 -19.62 -6.44 6.74
CA ALA A 152 -19.70 -7.80 6.19
C ALA A 152 -19.34 -7.85 4.70
N MET A 153 -19.35 -6.71 3.99
CA MET A 153 -19.04 -6.64 2.56
C MET A 153 -17.55 -6.38 2.33
N PRO A 154 -16.90 -7.11 1.41
CA PRO A 154 -15.54 -6.76 0.99
C PRO A 154 -15.50 -5.35 0.37
N ALA A 155 -14.47 -4.55 0.72
CA ALA A 155 -14.35 -3.16 0.26
C ALA A 155 -14.41 -3.02 -1.28
N TYR A 156 -13.83 -3.96 -2.04
CA TYR A 156 -13.89 -3.94 -3.50
C TYR A 156 -15.33 -4.07 -4.05
N TRP A 157 -16.21 -4.81 -3.34
CA TRP A 157 -17.62 -4.93 -3.71
C TRP A 157 -18.35 -3.59 -3.59
N VAL A 158 -18.11 -2.88 -2.48
CA VAL A 158 -18.65 -1.53 -2.28
C VAL A 158 -18.17 -0.61 -3.41
N GLY A 159 -16.88 -0.65 -3.73
CA GLY A 159 -16.31 0.12 -4.83
C GLY A 159 -16.95 -0.17 -6.18
N LEU A 160 -17.18 -1.45 -6.49
CA LEU A 160 -17.86 -1.85 -7.75
C LEU A 160 -19.31 -1.35 -7.81
N LEU A 161 -20.06 -1.47 -6.70
CA LEU A 161 -21.44 -0.97 -6.63
C LEU A 161 -21.51 0.55 -6.80
N LEU A 162 -20.61 1.30 -6.13
CA LEU A 162 -20.52 2.74 -6.28
C LEU A 162 -20.12 3.15 -7.70
N MET A 163 -19.14 2.47 -8.29
CA MET A 163 -18.72 2.70 -9.67
C MET A 163 -19.87 2.45 -10.65
N TRP A 164 -20.57 1.32 -10.51
CA TRP A 164 -21.70 0.97 -11.39
C TRP A 164 -22.88 1.92 -11.22
N GLY A 165 -23.30 2.20 -9.96
CA GLY A 165 -24.45 3.04 -9.66
C GLY A 165 -24.22 4.51 -9.99
N ILE A 166 -23.16 5.11 -9.42
CA ILE A 166 -22.89 6.54 -9.53
C ILE A 166 -22.12 6.87 -10.82
N GLY A 167 -21.15 6.02 -11.18
CA GLY A 167 -20.30 6.26 -12.33
C GLY A 167 -20.97 5.89 -13.65
N VAL A 168 -21.50 4.66 -13.76
CA VAL A 168 -22.04 4.15 -15.03
C VAL A 168 -23.51 4.51 -15.21
N LYS A 169 -24.39 4.19 -14.23
CA LYS A 169 -25.84 4.44 -14.39
C LYS A 169 -26.21 5.91 -14.32
N LEU A 170 -25.71 6.63 -13.31
CA LEU A 170 -26.05 8.05 -13.10
C LEU A 170 -25.10 8.99 -13.87
N ASN A 171 -23.95 8.50 -14.28
CA ASN A 171 -22.91 9.28 -14.98
C ASN A 171 -22.52 10.60 -14.25
N TRP A 172 -22.56 10.57 -12.89
CA TRP A 172 -22.26 11.74 -12.08
C TRP A 172 -20.77 11.90 -11.83
N LEU A 173 -20.05 10.78 -11.68
CA LEU A 173 -18.63 10.76 -11.36
C LEU A 173 -17.85 9.89 -12.34
N PRO A 174 -16.61 10.25 -12.67
CA PRO A 174 -15.76 9.47 -13.54
C PRO A 174 -15.41 8.12 -12.89
N THR A 175 -15.38 7.06 -13.69
CA THR A 175 -15.06 5.70 -13.26
C THR A 175 -13.58 5.35 -13.39
N ASN A 176 -12.84 6.13 -14.17
CA ASN A 176 -11.42 5.92 -14.44
C ASN A 176 -10.69 7.27 -14.58
N GLY A 177 -9.36 7.22 -14.56
CA GLY A 177 -8.51 8.40 -14.70
C GLY A 177 -8.07 8.99 -13.35
N ASN A 178 -7.30 10.06 -13.45
CA ASN A 178 -6.78 10.83 -12.32
C ASN A 178 -6.66 12.31 -12.72
N GLY A 179 -6.25 13.17 -11.78
CA GLY A 179 -5.94 14.56 -12.07
C GLY A 179 -7.01 15.56 -11.70
N THR A 180 -8.24 15.14 -11.35
CA THR A 180 -9.26 16.05 -10.78
C THR A 180 -9.81 15.51 -9.47
N TRP A 181 -10.31 16.41 -8.62
CA TRP A 181 -10.93 16.02 -7.34
C TRP A 181 -12.12 15.05 -7.51
N ARG A 182 -12.82 15.10 -8.66
CA ARG A 182 -13.94 14.19 -8.96
C ARG A 182 -13.52 12.72 -9.05
N HIS A 183 -12.28 12.45 -9.50
CA HIS A 183 -11.74 11.09 -9.57
C HIS A 183 -11.40 10.52 -8.18
N LEU A 184 -11.25 11.37 -7.17
CA LEU A 184 -10.96 10.94 -5.79
C LEU A 184 -12.21 10.54 -5.01
N ILE A 185 -13.39 11.01 -5.40
CA ILE A 185 -14.61 10.81 -4.61
C ILE A 185 -14.95 9.32 -4.46
N LEU A 186 -15.13 8.60 -5.57
CA LEU A 186 -15.50 7.18 -5.53
C LEU A 186 -14.48 6.31 -4.78
N PRO A 187 -13.17 6.39 -5.09
CA PRO A 187 -12.16 5.64 -4.35
C PRO A 187 -12.12 6.01 -2.86
N SER A 188 -12.26 7.31 -2.53
CA SER A 188 -12.23 7.75 -1.13
C SER A 188 -13.42 7.24 -0.32
N PHE A 189 -14.61 7.21 -0.91
CA PHE A 189 -15.79 6.60 -0.28
C PHE A 189 -15.67 5.07 -0.14
N THR A 190 -14.97 4.42 -1.06
CA THR A 190 -14.74 2.98 -0.99
C THR A 190 -13.81 2.61 0.17
N VAL A 191 -12.83 3.47 0.46
CA VAL A 191 -11.83 3.26 1.52
C VAL A 191 -12.32 3.79 2.87
N ALA A 192 -13.23 4.76 2.88
CA ALA A 192 -13.82 5.35 4.08
C ALA A 192 -14.79 4.42 4.79
#